data_7ce1c63c06cb0f391f8dc4a0488c6be2
#
_entry.id   7ce1c63c06cb0f391f8dc4a0488c6be2
#
_cell.length_a   1.000
_cell.length_b   1.000
_cell.length_c   1.000
_cell.angle_alpha   90.00
_cell.angle_beta   90.00
_cell.angle_gamma   90.00
#
_symmetry.space_group_name_H-M   'P 1'
#
loop_
_entity.id
_entity.type
_entity.pdbx_description
1 polymer ?
#
loop_
_entity_poly.entity_id
_entity_poly.type
_entity_poly.pdbx_seq_one_letter_code
_entity_poly.pdbx_strand_id
1 'polypeptide(L)'
;MSAAAQRILTAAAEQLAVHGPARLSMQDVAEAAEVSKGLIHYHFHDKETLLARVADWVTQACLAREQEALAQVDAATALDAVWMWLTAEVAAGQRRLLFELASEGGPVLRETLARSAAARRAQATETVRAVFRAFGISPRVSPSALGELFASVVDGLVVAAAVDGGRERRAVFDAFWLGVLALGRDG
;
A
#
# COMPACT_ATOMS: atom_id res chain seq x y z
N MET A 1 -0.21 -10.79 17.47
CA MET A 1 -0.72 -9.48 17.96
C MET A 1 -1.95 -9.74 18.80
N SER A 2 -2.12 -9.03 19.95
CA SER A 2 -3.31 -9.20 20.80
C SER A 2 -4.56 -8.56 20.18
N ALA A 3 -5.77 -9.04 20.57
CA ALA A 3 -7.03 -8.46 20.08
C ALA A 3 -7.16 -6.96 20.43
N ALA A 4 -6.65 -6.54 21.60
CA ALA A 4 -6.65 -5.14 22.00
C ALA A 4 -5.73 -4.29 21.08
N ALA A 5 -4.51 -4.77 20.79
CA ALA A 5 -3.61 -4.08 19.87
C ALA A 5 -4.21 -3.95 18.46
N GLN A 6 -4.92 -4.96 17.99
CA GLN A 6 -5.63 -4.92 16.71
C GLN A 6 -6.71 -3.83 16.69
N ARG A 7 -7.57 -3.77 17.72
CA ARG A 7 -8.61 -2.72 17.83
C ARG A 7 -7.99 -1.32 17.84
N ILE A 8 -6.90 -1.13 18.59
CA ILE A 8 -6.21 0.16 18.65
C ILE A 8 -5.68 0.56 17.27
N LEU A 9 -5.06 -0.36 16.52
CA LEU A 9 -4.55 -0.06 15.17
C LEU A 9 -5.67 0.26 14.18
N THR A 10 -6.79 -0.46 14.25
CA THR A 10 -7.97 -0.19 13.42
C THR A 10 -8.51 1.20 13.71
N ALA A 11 -8.78 1.52 15.00
CA ALA A 11 -9.27 2.83 15.42
C ALA A 11 -8.28 3.97 15.03
N ALA A 12 -6.97 3.75 15.20
CA ALA A 12 -5.96 4.73 14.80
C ALA A 12 -5.98 4.97 13.29
N ALA A 13 -6.09 3.93 12.47
CA ALA A 13 -6.16 4.06 11.01
C ALA A 13 -7.42 4.81 10.56
N GLU A 14 -8.57 4.55 11.19
CA GLU A 14 -9.84 5.26 10.92
C GLU A 14 -9.74 6.75 11.30
N GLN A 15 -9.21 7.05 12.48
CA GLN A 15 -8.99 8.44 12.93
C GLN A 15 -8.02 9.19 12.01
N LEU A 16 -6.95 8.53 11.59
CA LEU A 16 -5.99 9.10 10.63
C LEU A 16 -6.64 9.39 9.27
N ALA A 17 -7.49 8.51 8.77
CA ALA A 17 -8.19 8.72 7.49
C ALA A 17 -9.14 9.91 7.52
N VAL A 18 -9.73 10.23 8.68
CA VAL A 18 -10.70 11.34 8.83
C VAL A 18 -10.01 12.65 9.20
N HIS A 19 -9.06 12.63 10.12
CA HIS A 19 -8.51 13.83 10.74
C HIS A 19 -7.07 14.15 10.35
N GLY A 20 -6.40 13.19 9.73
CA GLY A 20 -4.96 13.26 9.40
C GLY A 20 -4.06 13.07 10.63
N PRO A 21 -2.75 12.85 10.40
CA PRO A 21 -1.83 12.48 11.46
C PRO A 21 -1.55 13.62 12.45
N ALA A 22 -1.60 14.89 12.02
CA ALA A 22 -1.34 16.03 12.90
C ALA A 22 -2.35 16.13 14.06
N ARG A 23 -3.60 15.80 13.80
CA ARG A 23 -4.70 15.89 14.79
C ARG A 23 -4.88 14.63 15.63
N LEU A 24 -4.23 13.54 15.30
CA LEU A 24 -4.34 12.30 16.06
C LEU A 24 -3.79 12.46 17.49
N SER A 25 -4.58 12.11 18.49
CA SER A 25 -4.13 11.98 19.88
C SER A 25 -4.28 10.54 20.37
N MET A 26 -3.37 10.13 21.28
CA MET A 26 -3.45 8.82 21.93
C MET A 26 -4.75 8.63 22.73
N GLN A 27 -5.32 9.74 23.24
CA GLN A 27 -6.58 9.73 23.98
C GLN A 27 -7.75 9.41 23.06
N ASP A 28 -7.86 10.11 21.92
CA ASP A 28 -8.96 9.89 20.95
C ASP A 28 -8.95 8.47 20.40
N VAL A 29 -7.74 7.92 20.15
CA VAL A 29 -7.59 6.53 19.71
C VAL A 29 -8.01 5.54 20.82
N ALA A 30 -7.67 5.81 22.08
CA ALA A 30 -8.09 4.95 23.20
C ALA A 30 -9.62 4.93 23.34
N GLU A 31 -10.26 6.08 23.21
CA GLU A 31 -11.71 6.21 23.24
C GLU A 31 -12.37 5.46 22.06
N ALA A 32 -11.88 5.68 20.83
CA ALA A 32 -12.41 5.02 19.64
C ALA A 32 -12.20 3.49 19.66
N ALA A 33 -11.11 3.02 20.27
CA ALA A 33 -10.81 1.59 20.42
C ALA A 33 -11.51 0.94 21.62
N GLU A 34 -12.23 1.73 22.43
CA GLU A 34 -12.87 1.29 23.68
C GLU A 34 -11.86 0.62 24.65
N VAL A 35 -10.71 1.27 24.82
CA VAL A 35 -9.65 0.81 25.74
C VAL A 35 -9.25 1.90 26.71
N SER A 36 -8.64 1.51 27.84
CA SER A 36 -8.09 2.49 28.78
C SER A 36 -6.84 3.19 28.22
N LYS A 37 -6.60 4.44 28.65
CA LYS A 37 -5.38 5.18 28.35
C LYS A 37 -4.12 4.40 28.76
N GLY A 38 -4.16 3.68 29.87
CA GLY A 38 -3.04 2.83 30.31
C GLY A 38 -2.76 1.69 29.33
N LEU A 39 -3.79 1.10 28.73
CA LEU A 39 -3.64 -0.02 27.81
C LEU A 39 -3.02 0.42 26.47
N ILE A 40 -3.41 1.59 25.92
CA ILE A 40 -2.79 2.10 24.71
C ILE A 40 -1.31 2.43 24.93
N HIS A 41 -0.94 3.05 26.05
CA HIS A 41 0.47 3.32 26.40
C HIS A 41 1.27 2.04 26.68
N TYR A 42 0.64 1.01 27.21
CA TYR A 42 1.27 -0.30 27.36
C TYR A 42 1.66 -0.94 26.00
N HIS A 43 0.80 -0.80 24.99
CA HIS A 43 1.05 -1.38 23.68
C HIS A 43 1.94 -0.52 22.77
N PHE A 44 1.84 0.82 22.83
CA PHE A 44 2.41 1.72 21.83
C PHE A 44 3.29 2.83 22.40
N HIS A 45 3.44 2.92 23.71
CA HIS A 45 4.30 3.87 24.44
C HIS A 45 4.01 5.34 24.11
N ASP A 46 4.15 5.76 22.85
CA ASP A 46 3.96 7.12 22.35
C ASP A 46 3.27 7.13 20.96
N LYS A 47 2.94 8.35 20.51
CA LYS A 47 2.28 8.58 19.22
C LYS A 47 3.13 8.12 18.05
N GLU A 48 4.45 8.37 18.07
CA GLU A 48 5.34 7.97 16.97
C GLU A 48 5.35 6.44 16.79
N THR A 49 5.48 5.72 17.88
CA THR A 49 5.40 4.25 17.89
C THR A 49 4.05 3.74 17.38
N LEU A 50 2.94 4.38 17.78
CA LEU A 50 1.62 4.04 17.26
C LEU A 50 1.55 4.26 15.75
N LEU A 51 1.98 5.43 15.24
CA LEU A 51 1.98 5.73 13.80
C LEU A 51 2.85 4.76 13.00
N ALA A 52 4.03 4.40 13.53
CA ALA A 52 4.91 3.41 12.92
C ALA A 52 4.24 2.03 12.83
N ARG A 53 3.53 1.61 13.89
CA ARG A 53 2.79 0.33 13.89
C ARG A 53 1.59 0.35 12.96
N VAL A 54 0.89 1.48 12.82
CA VAL A 54 -0.17 1.65 11.81
C VAL A 54 0.42 1.55 10.40
N ALA A 55 1.54 2.21 10.11
CA ALA A 55 2.20 2.15 8.82
C ALA A 55 2.60 0.71 8.44
N ASP A 56 3.18 -0.03 9.38
CA ASP A 56 3.55 -1.43 9.19
C ASP A 56 2.31 -2.31 8.93
N TRP A 57 1.28 -2.17 9.77
CA TRP A 57 0.03 -2.91 9.64
C TRP A 57 -0.68 -2.65 8.30
N VAL A 58 -0.81 -1.39 7.89
CA VAL A 58 -1.38 -1.00 6.59
C VAL A 58 -0.55 -1.59 5.45
N THR A 59 0.78 -1.53 5.55
CA THR A 59 1.67 -2.09 4.53
C THR A 59 1.44 -3.59 4.37
N GLN A 60 1.41 -4.36 5.46
CA GLN A 60 1.18 -5.80 5.40
C GLN A 60 -0.19 -6.13 4.80
N ALA A 61 -1.23 -5.36 5.13
CA ALA A 61 -2.55 -5.54 4.56
C ALA A 61 -2.58 -5.27 3.04
N CYS A 62 -1.91 -4.20 2.57
CA CYS A 62 -1.79 -3.90 1.13
C CYS A 62 -1.04 -5.01 0.39
N LEU A 63 0.09 -5.50 0.93
CA LEU A 63 0.88 -6.57 0.33
C LEU A 63 0.08 -7.88 0.23
N ALA A 64 -0.64 -8.25 1.28
CA ALA A 64 -1.45 -9.46 1.30
C ALA A 64 -2.56 -9.42 0.22
N ARG A 65 -3.27 -8.29 0.07
CA ARG A 65 -4.29 -8.13 -0.97
C ARG A 65 -3.70 -8.20 -2.38
N GLU A 66 -2.51 -7.62 -2.61
CA GLU A 66 -1.83 -7.69 -3.90
C GLU A 66 -1.42 -9.14 -4.22
N GLN A 67 -0.86 -9.86 -3.26
CA GLN A 67 -0.49 -11.26 -3.42
C GLN A 67 -1.70 -12.16 -3.71
N GLU A 68 -2.81 -11.95 -2.99
CA GLU A 68 -4.05 -12.71 -3.19
C GLU A 68 -4.64 -12.47 -4.58
N ALA A 69 -4.69 -11.21 -5.03
CA ALA A 69 -5.21 -10.86 -6.36
C ALA A 69 -4.42 -11.52 -7.51
N LEU A 70 -3.14 -11.81 -7.29
CA LEU A 70 -2.22 -12.35 -8.31
C LEU A 70 -1.90 -13.84 -8.13
N ALA A 71 -2.51 -14.50 -7.14
CA ALA A 71 -2.18 -15.89 -6.81
C ALA A 71 -2.46 -16.88 -7.94
N GLN A 72 -3.45 -16.58 -8.78
CA GLN A 72 -3.88 -17.46 -9.87
C GLN A 72 -4.28 -16.64 -11.11
N VAL A 73 -3.30 -16.11 -11.83
CA VAL A 73 -3.53 -15.33 -13.06
C VAL A 73 -2.92 -16.02 -14.28
N ASP A 74 -3.62 -15.96 -15.40
CA ASP A 74 -3.16 -16.35 -16.73
C ASP A 74 -3.11 -15.12 -17.66
N ALA A 75 -2.71 -15.33 -18.92
CA ALA A 75 -2.59 -14.23 -19.89
C ALA A 75 -3.91 -13.49 -20.14
N ALA A 76 -5.07 -14.16 -20.00
CA ALA A 76 -6.36 -13.55 -20.24
C ALA A 76 -6.81 -12.66 -19.06
N THR A 77 -6.39 -12.97 -17.86
CA THR A 77 -6.90 -12.35 -16.62
C THR A 77 -5.88 -11.46 -15.90
N ALA A 78 -4.58 -11.60 -16.20
CA ALA A 78 -3.52 -10.95 -15.43
C ALA A 78 -3.67 -9.42 -15.29
N LEU A 79 -3.90 -8.72 -16.40
CA LEU A 79 -4.02 -7.26 -16.37
C LEU A 79 -5.31 -6.80 -15.71
N ASP A 80 -6.40 -7.53 -15.89
CA ASP A 80 -7.67 -7.21 -15.23
C ASP A 80 -7.59 -7.48 -13.72
N ALA A 81 -6.92 -8.53 -13.28
CA ALA A 81 -6.68 -8.79 -11.86
C ALA A 81 -5.86 -7.68 -11.20
N VAL A 82 -4.77 -7.23 -11.85
CA VAL A 82 -3.97 -6.08 -11.38
C VAL A 82 -4.81 -4.80 -11.34
N TRP A 83 -5.65 -4.56 -12.34
CA TRP A 83 -6.53 -3.40 -12.38
C TRP A 83 -7.59 -3.43 -11.27
N MET A 84 -8.24 -4.57 -11.06
CA MET A 84 -9.25 -4.75 -10.01
C MET A 84 -8.62 -4.56 -8.62
N TRP A 85 -7.44 -5.13 -8.39
CA TRP A 85 -6.69 -4.89 -7.17
C TRP A 85 -6.39 -3.40 -6.98
N LEU A 86 -5.84 -2.72 -8.00
CA LEU A 86 -5.48 -1.30 -7.92
C LEU A 86 -6.70 -0.43 -7.60
N THR A 87 -7.83 -0.67 -8.25
CA THR A 87 -9.07 0.09 -8.00
C THR A 87 -9.60 -0.14 -6.59
N ALA A 88 -9.49 -1.36 -6.07
CA ALA A 88 -9.86 -1.68 -4.70
C ALA A 88 -8.93 -0.99 -3.69
N GLU A 89 -7.60 -0.93 -3.94
CA GLU A 89 -6.64 -0.21 -3.10
C GLU A 89 -6.90 1.31 -3.08
N VAL A 90 -7.24 1.89 -4.24
CA VAL A 90 -7.64 3.31 -4.33
C VAL A 90 -8.90 3.57 -3.52
N ALA A 91 -9.92 2.73 -3.66
CA ALA A 91 -11.18 2.85 -2.94
C ALA A 91 -11.01 2.68 -1.41
N ALA A 92 -10.15 1.75 -0.98
CA ALA A 92 -9.86 1.52 0.43
C ALA A 92 -9.13 2.70 1.09
N GLY A 93 -8.40 3.51 0.34
CA GLY A 93 -7.69 4.70 0.82
C GLY A 93 -6.53 4.44 1.78
N GLN A 94 -6.32 3.21 2.22
CA GLN A 94 -5.29 2.87 3.21
C GLN A 94 -3.87 3.14 2.71
N ARG A 95 -3.59 2.89 1.43
CA ARG A 95 -2.27 3.16 0.84
C ARG A 95 -1.93 4.65 0.86
N ARG A 96 -2.92 5.53 0.68
CA ARG A 96 -2.76 6.99 0.79
C ARG A 96 -2.25 7.41 2.17
N LEU A 97 -2.69 6.74 3.21
CA LEU A 97 -2.27 7.02 4.58
C LEU A 97 -0.75 6.95 4.76
N LEU A 98 -0.05 6.05 4.04
CA LEU A 98 1.41 5.95 4.11
C LEU A 98 2.11 7.22 3.60
N PHE A 99 1.52 7.92 2.63
CA PHE A 99 2.05 9.21 2.14
C PHE A 99 1.76 10.34 3.12
N GLU A 100 0.59 10.36 3.74
CA GLU A 100 0.23 11.34 4.76
C GLU A 100 1.14 11.21 5.99
N LEU A 101 1.45 9.98 6.42
CA LEU A 101 2.38 9.71 7.50
C LEU A 101 3.82 10.15 7.19
N ALA A 102 4.21 10.23 5.91
CA ALA A 102 5.55 10.65 5.52
C ALA A 102 5.85 12.13 5.87
N SER A 103 4.80 12.94 6.05
CA SER A 103 4.95 14.34 6.51
C SER A 103 5.21 14.47 8.01
N GLU A 104 4.92 13.42 8.78
CA GLU A 104 5.19 13.39 10.22
C GLU A 104 6.67 13.11 10.50
N GLY A 105 7.21 13.81 11.48
CA GLY A 105 8.59 13.63 11.90
C GLY A 105 8.80 12.37 12.75
N GLY A 106 10.06 12.10 13.07
CA GLY A 106 10.47 11.06 13.99
C GLY A 106 11.28 9.94 13.32
N PRO A 107 12.33 9.45 13.97
CA PRO A 107 13.26 8.47 13.39
C PRO A 107 12.60 7.08 13.22
N VAL A 108 11.78 6.65 14.18
CA VAL A 108 11.14 5.33 14.17
C VAL A 108 10.12 5.23 13.03
N LEU A 109 9.30 6.27 12.86
CA LEU A 109 8.31 6.32 11.79
C LEU A 109 9.00 6.38 10.42
N ARG A 110 10.02 7.22 10.23
CA ARG A 110 10.78 7.30 8.97
C ARG A 110 11.43 5.98 8.59
N GLU A 111 12.05 5.29 9.53
CA GLU A 111 12.64 3.97 9.28
C GLU A 111 11.56 2.95 8.88
N THR A 112 10.43 2.95 9.55
CA THR A 112 9.31 2.07 9.21
C THR A 112 8.76 2.35 7.82
N LEU A 113 8.56 3.62 7.45
CA LEU A 113 8.09 4.01 6.12
C LEU A 113 9.11 3.64 5.03
N ALA A 114 10.42 3.75 5.30
CA ALA A 114 11.46 3.30 4.37
C ALA A 114 11.40 1.78 4.13
N ARG A 115 11.24 0.97 5.21
CA ARG A 115 11.02 -0.48 5.09
C ARG A 115 9.73 -0.80 4.34
N SER A 116 8.64 -0.09 4.62
CA SER A 116 7.36 -0.22 3.92
C SER A 116 7.49 0.05 2.43
N ALA A 117 8.20 1.11 2.05
CA ALA A 117 8.46 1.43 0.65
C ALA A 117 9.31 0.35 -0.03
N ALA A 118 10.33 -0.16 0.64
CA ALA A 118 11.16 -1.26 0.13
C ALA A 118 10.34 -2.55 -0.08
N ALA A 119 9.48 -2.91 0.87
CA ALA A 119 8.61 -4.08 0.76
C ALA A 119 7.61 -3.94 -0.41
N ARG A 120 7.01 -2.77 -0.59
CA ARG A 120 6.09 -2.49 -1.72
C ARG A 120 6.82 -2.58 -3.08
N ARG A 121 8.05 -2.07 -3.19
CA ARG A 121 8.85 -2.22 -4.43
C ARG A 121 9.22 -3.68 -4.71
N ALA A 122 9.56 -4.44 -3.69
CA ALA A 122 9.82 -5.87 -3.84
C ALA A 122 8.57 -6.61 -4.34
N GLN A 123 7.40 -6.35 -3.74
CA GLN A 123 6.13 -6.93 -4.18
C GLN A 123 5.79 -6.51 -5.61
N ALA A 124 5.94 -5.24 -5.97
CA ALA A 124 5.74 -4.74 -7.32
C ALA A 124 6.62 -5.46 -8.35
N THR A 125 7.86 -5.84 -7.96
CA THR A 125 8.74 -6.66 -8.80
C THR A 125 8.15 -8.05 -9.02
N GLU A 126 7.57 -8.68 -8.01
CA GLU A 126 6.91 -9.98 -8.15
C GLU A 126 5.63 -9.89 -8.98
N THR A 127 4.87 -8.80 -8.85
CA THR A 127 3.69 -8.51 -9.70
C THR A 127 4.10 -8.44 -11.17
N VAL A 128 5.13 -7.67 -11.50
CA VAL A 128 5.66 -7.59 -12.88
C VAL A 128 6.10 -8.97 -13.37
N ARG A 129 6.85 -9.73 -12.56
CA ARG A 129 7.26 -11.09 -12.92
C ARG A 129 6.08 -12.02 -13.16
N ALA A 130 5.02 -11.92 -12.35
CA ALA A 130 3.81 -12.73 -12.52
C ALA A 130 3.12 -12.42 -13.85
N VAL A 131 2.97 -11.13 -14.20
CA VAL A 131 2.39 -10.70 -15.47
C VAL A 131 3.24 -11.20 -16.64
N PHE A 132 4.57 -11.01 -16.64
CA PHE A 132 5.43 -11.50 -17.71
C PHE A 132 5.35 -13.02 -17.88
N ARG A 133 5.32 -13.78 -16.77
CA ARG A 133 5.13 -15.24 -16.82
C ARG A 133 3.78 -15.61 -17.41
N ALA A 134 2.71 -14.92 -17.05
CA ALA A 134 1.37 -15.17 -17.57
C ALA A 134 1.32 -15.01 -19.10
N PHE A 135 2.06 -14.05 -19.65
CA PHE A 135 2.16 -13.85 -21.09
C PHE A 135 3.21 -14.73 -21.79
N GLY A 136 3.96 -15.58 -21.05
CA GLY A 136 4.98 -16.46 -21.62
C GLY A 136 6.20 -15.71 -22.17
N ILE A 137 6.45 -14.47 -21.73
CA ILE A 137 7.56 -13.62 -22.20
C ILE A 137 8.53 -13.31 -21.07
N SER A 138 9.75 -12.95 -21.45
CA SER A 138 10.82 -12.56 -20.52
C SER A 138 11.20 -11.09 -20.71
N PRO A 139 11.37 -10.31 -19.62
CA PRO A 139 11.75 -8.91 -19.76
C PRO A 139 13.18 -8.74 -20.27
N ARG A 140 13.41 -7.76 -21.15
CA ARG A 140 14.75 -7.32 -21.61
C ARG A 140 15.42 -6.37 -20.62
N VAL A 141 14.65 -5.84 -19.69
CA VAL A 141 15.07 -4.90 -18.65
C VAL A 141 15.02 -5.59 -17.30
N SER A 142 15.83 -5.14 -16.36
CA SER A 142 15.82 -5.68 -14.99
C SER A 142 14.40 -5.71 -14.40
N PRO A 143 13.92 -6.86 -13.93
CA PRO A 143 12.62 -6.95 -13.27
C PRO A 143 12.47 -6.00 -12.08
N SER A 144 13.56 -5.71 -11.36
CA SER A 144 13.54 -4.75 -10.26
C SER A 144 13.32 -3.31 -10.74
N ALA A 145 13.89 -2.92 -11.88
CA ALA A 145 13.66 -1.61 -12.49
C ALA A 145 12.19 -1.47 -12.96
N LEU A 146 11.64 -2.51 -13.56
CA LEU A 146 10.22 -2.55 -13.95
C LEU A 146 9.29 -2.54 -12.73
N GLY A 147 9.67 -3.22 -11.65
CA GLY A 147 8.95 -3.19 -10.38
C GLY A 147 8.97 -1.81 -9.73
N GLU A 148 10.11 -1.10 -9.75
CA GLU A 148 10.21 0.30 -9.30
C GLU A 148 9.30 1.21 -10.12
N LEU A 149 9.31 1.07 -11.46
CA LEU A 149 8.44 1.82 -12.35
C LEU A 149 6.96 1.54 -12.06
N PHE A 150 6.57 0.27 -11.91
CA PHE A 150 5.20 -0.11 -11.57
C PHE A 150 4.78 0.45 -10.21
N ALA A 151 5.61 0.32 -9.18
CA ALA A 151 5.34 0.90 -7.86
C ALA A 151 5.11 2.41 -7.94
N SER A 152 5.94 3.13 -8.72
CA SER A 152 5.81 4.57 -8.92
C SER A 152 4.51 4.95 -9.62
N VAL A 153 4.08 4.17 -10.62
CA VAL A 153 2.80 4.39 -11.31
C VAL A 153 1.62 4.14 -10.37
N VAL A 154 1.65 3.05 -9.60
CA VAL A 154 0.60 2.75 -8.61
C VAL A 154 0.51 3.86 -7.56
N ASP A 155 1.64 4.28 -7.00
CA ASP A 155 1.68 5.36 -6.01
C ASP A 155 1.16 6.68 -6.60
N GLY A 156 1.52 7.00 -7.85
CA GLY A 156 1.01 8.17 -8.58
C GLY A 156 -0.50 8.12 -8.80
N LEU A 157 -1.04 6.95 -9.16
CA LEU A 157 -2.48 6.76 -9.36
C LEU A 157 -3.26 6.89 -8.04
N VAL A 158 -2.73 6.37 -6.94
CA VAL A 158 -3.33 6.51 -5.59
C VAL A 158 -3.37 7.98 -5.17
N VAL A 159 -2.27 8.72 -5.34
CA VAL A 159 -2.22 10.14 -4.99
C VAL A 159 -3.15 10.97 -5.88
N ALA A 160 -3.14 10.72 -7.19
CA ALA A 160 -3.98 11.44 -8.14
C ALA A 160 -5.48 11.18 -7.88
N ALA A 161 -5.87 9.97 -7.49
CA ALA A 161 -7.25 9.66 -7.12
C ALA A 161 -7.74 10.45 -5.90
N ALA A 162 -6.85 10.73 -4.96
CA ALA A 162 -7.16 11.58 -3.80
C ALA A 162 -7.40 13.04 -4.16
N VAL A 163 -6.82 13.53 -5.27
CA VAL A 163 -6.91 14.92 -5.69
C VAL A 163 -8.14 15.19 -6.57
N ASP A 164 -8.44 14.28 -7.50
CA ASP A 164 -9.48 14.50 -8.52
C ASP A 164 -10.73 13.62 -8.38
N GLY A 165 -10.95 13.07 -7.19
CA GLY A 165 -12.18 12.33 -6.86
C GLY A 165 -12.29 10.96 -7.51
N GLY A 166 -11.16 10.32 -7.85
CA GLY A 166 -11.16 8.95 -8.35
C GLY A 166 -11.56 8.83 -9.82
N ARG A 167 -11.27 9.86 -10.65
CA ARG A 167 -11.46 9.77 -12.10
C ARG A 167 -10.89 8.47 -12.64
N GLU A 168 -11.64 7.79 -13.49
CA GLU A 168 -11.19 6.55 -14.12
C GLU A 168 -9.89 6.76 -14.91
N ARG A 169 -8.92 5.88 -14.67
CA ARG A 169 -7.60 5.92 -15.29
C ARG A 169 -7.21 4.61 -15.96
N ARG A 170 -8.21 3.81 -16.36
CA ARG A 170 -7.95 2.53 -17.04
C ARG A 170 -7.07 2.72 -18.26
N ALA A 171 -7.30 3.75 -19.07
CA ALA A 171 -6.48 4.04 -20.23
C ALA A 171 -5.00 4.33 -19.89
N VAL A 172 -4.74 4.99 -18.78
CA VAL A 172 -3.36 5.25 -18.30
C VAL A 172 -2.70 3.94 -17.86
N PHE A 173 -3.42 3.09 -17.15
CA PHE A 173 -2.96 1.77 -16.73
C PHE A 173 -2.67 0.87 -17.95
N ASP A 174 -3.57 0.85 -18.93
CA ASP A 174 -3.39 0.05 -20.15
C ASP A 174 -2.18 0.54 -20.96
N ALA A 175 -2.00 1.85 -21.12
CA ALA A 175 -0.85 2.42 -21.81
C ALA A 175 0.48 2.08 -21.10
N PHE A 176 0.48 2.10 -19.77
CA PHE A 176 1.64 1.67 -19.00
C PHE A 176 2.00 0.21 -19.29
N TRP A 177 1.01 -0.72 -19.20
CA TRP A 177 1.28 -2.14 -19.42
C TRP A 177 1.63 -2.46 -20.87
N LEU A 178 1.03 -1.77 -21.85
CA LEU A 178 1.44 -1.89 -23.26
C LEU A 178 2.92 -1.54 -23.44
N GLY A 179 3.37 -0.43 -22.82
CA GLY A 179 4.78 -0.03 -22.86
C GLY A 179 5.69 -1.02 -22.15
N VAL A 180 5.28 -1.51 -20.96
CA VAL A 180 6.08 -2.48 -20.20
C VAL A 180 6.18 -3.83 -20.90
N LEU A 181 5.08 -4.37 -21.44
CA LEU A 181 5.07 -5.65 -22.16
C LEU A 181 5.85 -5.58 -23.49
N ALA A 182 5.89 -4.42 -24.15
CA ALA A 182 6.73 -4.20 -25.32
C ALA A 182 8.24 -4.33 -25.04
N LEU A 183 8.66 -4.24 -23.78
CA LEU A 183 10.02 -4.54 -23.33
C LEU A 183 10.27 -6.04 -23.11
N GLY A 184 9.32 -6.89 -23.46
CA GLY A 184 9.45 -8.34 -23.46
C GLY A 184 10.15 -8.89 -24.68
N ARG A 185 10.53 -10.16 -24.59
CA ARG A 185 10.98 -11.02 -25.69
C ARG A 185 10.38 -12.40 -25.49
N ASP A 186 10.19 -13.11 -26.57
CA ASP A 186 9.78 -14.51 -26.51
C ASP A 186 10.77 -15.29 -25.63
N GLY A 187 10.26 -16.11 -24.73
CA GLY A 187 11.02 -16.90 -23.77
C GLY A 187 11.66 -18.13 -24.37
#